data_d42ffe4587df651891a226054b0f7fec
#
_entry.id   d42ffe4587df651891a226054b0f7fec
#
_cell.length_a   1.000
_cell.length_b   1.000
_cell.length_c   1.000
_cell.angle_alpha   90.00
_cell.angle_beta   90.00
_cell.angle_gamma   90.00
#
_symmetry.space_group_name_H-M   'P 1'
#
loop_
_entity.id
_entity.type
_entity.pdbx_description
1 polymer ?
#
loop_
_entity_poly.entity_id
_entity_poly.type
_entity_poly.pdbx_seq_one_letter_code
_entity_poly.pdbx_strand_id
1 'polypeptide(L)'
;MTVPAYFNDTQRHATKDAGTIAGLNVLRIINEPTAAAIAYGLDKQKEAKSNILIFDLGGGTFDVSVLTIEDGIFEVNATSGDTHLGGEDFDNRYVILSRL
;
A
#
# COMPACT_ATOMS: atom_id res chain seq x y z
N MET A 1 -6.71 -0.73 9.94
CA MET A 1 -6.50 0.34 8.93
C MET A 1 -5.17 0.17 8.26
N THR A 2 -5.03 0.63 7.04
CA THR A 2 -3.79 0.53 6.27
C THR A 2 -3.25 1.91 5.90
N VAL A 3 -1.92 2.02 5.83
CA VAL A 3 -1.23 3.25 5.45
C VAL A 3 -0.08 2.92 4.49
N PRO A 4 0.34 3.88 3.65
CA PRO A 4 1.54 3.70 2.84
C PRO A 4 2.75 3.33 3.71
N ALA A 5 3.60 2.45 3.18
CA ALA A 5 4.76 1.97 3.93
C ALA A 5 5.76 3.10 4.27
N TYR A 6 5.75 4.18 3.50
CA TYR A 6 6.63 5.34 3.74
C TYR A 6 6.11 6.32 4.81
N PHE A 7 4.90 6.13 5.36
CA PHE A 7 4.38 6.99 6.43
C PHE A 7 5.28 6.93 7.66
N ASN A 8 5.56 8.11 8.22
CA ASN A 8 6.24 8.23 9.51
C ASN A 8 5.27 8.03 10.68
N ASP A 9 5.78 8.05 11.90
CA ASP A 9 4.97 7.84 13.11
C ASP A 9 3.88 8.90 13.29
N THR A 10 4.18 10.15 12.96
CA THR A 10 3.22 11.26 13.05
C THR A 10 2.05 11.04 12.11
N GLN A 11 2.31 10.64 10.88
CA GLN A 11 1.28 10.34 9.88
C GLN A 11 0.44 9.11 10.28
N ARG A 12 1.07 8.09 10.85
CA ARG A 12 0.39 6.89 11.36
C ARG A 12 -0.53 7.24 12.53
N HIS A 13 -0.06 8.07 13.45
CA HIS A 13 -0.86 8.58 14.56
C HIS A 13 -2.07 9.40 14.08
N ALA A 14 -1.87 10.30 13.15
CA ALA A 14 -2.94 11.10 12.57
C ALA A 14 -4.00 10.23 11.89
N THR A 15 -3.60 9.19 11.20
CA THR A 15 -4.52 8.23 10.56
C THR A 15 -5.34 7.47 11.59
N LYS A 16 -4.70 7.01 12.67
CA LYS A 16 -5.38 6.34 13.77
C LYS A 16 -6.39 7.27 14.45
N ASP A 17 -6.00 8.50 14.70
CA ASP A 17 -6.87 9.52 15.33
C ASP A 17 -8.08 9.82 14.44
N ALA A 18 -7.88 9.93 13.12
CA ALA A 18 -8.96 10.11 12.16
C ALA A 18 -9.98 8.95 12.22
N GLY A 19 -9.48 7.72 12.31
CA GLY A 19 -10.33 6.54 12.47
C GLY A 19 -11.14 6.59 13.77
N THR A 20 -10.51 6.95 14.86
CA THR A 20 -11.17 7.10 16.18
C THR A 20 -12.21 8.20 16.15
N ILE A 21 -11.92 9.35 15.57
CA ILE A 21 -12.87 10.47 15.41
C ILE A 21 -14.07 10.05 14.57
N ALA A 22 -13.86 9.21 13.56
CA ALA A 22 -14.93 8.65 12.72
C ALA A 22 -15.77 7.57 13.44
N GLY A 23 -15.46 7.24 14.68
CA GLY A 23 -16.20 6.25 15.48
C GLY A 23 -15.70 4.82 15.30
N LEU A 24 -14.55 4.61 14.66
CA LEU A 24 -13.96 3.29 14.47
C LEU A 24 -13.10 2.88 15.66
N ASN A 25 -13.14 1.62 16.01
CA ASN A 25 -12.19 1.02 16.94
C ASN A 25 -10.97 0.54 16.18
N VAL A 26 -9.93 1.35 16.13
CA VAL A 26 -8.71 1.05 15.37
C VAL A 26 -7.83 0.07 16.15
N LEU A 27 -7.86 -1.19 15.77
CA LEU A 27 -7.09 -2.24 16.42
C LEU A 27 -5.61 -2.19 16.06
N ARG A 28 -5.30 -1.86 14.80
CA ARG A 28 -3.94 -1.86 14.28
C ARG A 28 -3.82 -0.99 13.04
N ILE A 29 -2.64 -0.43 12.85
CA ILE A 29 -2.21 0.23 11.62
C ILE A 29 -1.17 -0.68 10.94
N ILE A 30 -1.42 -1.09 9.71
CA ILE A 30 -0.49 -1.92 8.93
C ILE A 30 -0.15 -1.25 7.59
N ASN A 31 0.97 -1.63 7.03
CA ASN A 31 1.40 -1.11 5.74
C ASN A 31 0.53 -1.65 4.60
N GLU A 32 0.18 -0.81 3.64
CA GLU A 32 -0.64 -1.20 2.49
C GLU A 32 -0.05 -2.38 1.70
N PRO A 33 1.26 -2.41 1.37
CA PRO A 33 1.83 -3.56 0.67
C PRO A 33 1.76 -4.85 1.50
N THR A 34 1.91 -4.75 2.82
CA THR A 34 1.74 -5.91 3.72
C THR A 34 0.30 -6.42 3.69
N ALA A 35 -0.67 -5.53 3.74
CA ALA A 35 -2.08 -5.89 3.64
C ALA A 35 -2.41 -6.58 2.31
N ALA A 36 -1.86 -6.08 1.20
CA ALA A 36 -2.02 -6.71 -0.11
C ALA A 36 -1.45 -8.13 -0.13
N ALA A 37 -0.25 -8.32 0.42
CA ALA A 37 0.37 -9.64 0.52
C ALA A 37 -0.49 -10.62 1.34
N ILE A 38 -1.03 -10.17 2.46
CA ILE A 38 -1.92 -10.97 3.31
C ILE A 38 -3.21 -11.33 2.55
N ALA A 39 -3.79 -10.37 1.84
CA ALA A 39 -5.02 -10.58 1.07
C ALA A 39 -4.86 -11.66 -0.02
N TYR A 40 -3.68 -11.77 -0.61
CA TYR A 40 -3.36 -12.82 -1.57
C TYR A 40 -2.91 -14.14 -0.92
N GLY A 41 -2.88 -14.23 0.40
CA GLY A 41 -2.51 -15.43 1.12
C GLY A 41 -1.03 -15.77 1.07
N LEU A 42 -0.17 -14.81 0.80
CA LEU A 42 1.27 -15.02 0.67
C LEU A 42 1.94 -15.35 2.01
N ASP A 43 1.31 -15.01 3.12
CA ASP A 43 1.73 -15.39 4.47
C ASP A 43 1.61 -16.90 4.76
N LYS A 44 0.82 -17.62 3.95
CA LYS A 44 0.56 -19.07 4.09
C LYS A 44 1.48 -19.92 3.23
N GLN A 45 2.38 -19.33 2.48
CA GLN A 45 3.35 -20.08 1.68
C GLN A 45 4.36 -20.76 2.59
N LYS A 46 4.67 -22.03 2.27
CA LYS A 46 5.56 -22.88 3.06
C LYS A 46 7.04 -22.63 2.83
N GLU A 47 7.38 -21.65 1.99
CA GLU A 47 8.76 -21.29 1.73
C GLU A 47 9.36 -20.59 2.96
N ALA A 48 10.63 -20.90 3.29
CA ALA A 48 11.30 -20.35 4.44
C ALA A 48 11.51 -18.82 4.31
N LYS A 49 11.69 -18.35 3.08
CA LYS A 49 11.87 -16.93 2.77
C LYS A 49 11.40 -16.64 1.36
N SER A 50 10.60 -15.61 1.21
CA SER A 50 10.11 -15.13 -0.09
C SER A 50 10.35 -13.63 -0.22
N ASN A 51 10.81 -13.20 -1.39
CA ASN A 51 10.86 -11.78 -1.77
C ASN A 51 9.74 -11.50 -2.77
N ILE A 52 8.95 -10.49 -2.49
CA ILE A 52 7.75 -10.17 -3.26
C ILE A 52 7.79 -8.71 -3.66
N LEU A 53 7.45 -8.45 -4.91
CA LEU A 53 7.24 -7.10 -5.43
C LEU A 53 5.74 -6.81 -5.42
N ILE A 54 5.35 -5.77 -4.71
CA ILE A 54 3.98 -5.27 -4.69
C ILE A 54 3.91 -4.02 -5.55
N PHE A 55 3.05 -4.07 -6.55
CA PHE A 55 2.82 -3.01 -7.50
C PHE A 55 1.41 -2.47 -7.27
N ASP A 56 1.30 -1.29 -6.67
CA ASP A 56 0.03 -0.69 -6.28
C ASP A 56 -0.20 0.60 -7.07
N LEU A 57 -1.07 0.53 -8.07
CA LEU A 57 -1.50 1.67 -8.87
C LEU A 57 -2.94 2.00 -8.53
N GLY A 58 -3.13 3.07 -7.78
CA GLY A 58 -4.46 3.59 -7.43
C GLY A 58 -4.93 4.68 -8.37
N GLY A 59 -5.98 5.39 -7.98
CA GLY A 59 -6.55 6.50 -8.75
C GLY A 59 -5.66 7.72 -8.88
N GLY A 60 -4.88 8.02 -7.85
CA GLY A 60 -4.06 9.24 -7.79
C GLY A 60 -2.61 9.02 -7.41
N THR A 61 -2.23 7.82 -6.95
CA THR A 61 -0.88 7.50 -6.50
C THR A 61 -0.40 6.18 -7.07
N PHE A 62 0.90 6.04 -7.16
CA PHE A 62 1.56 4.82 -7.61
C PHE A 62 2.66 4.44 -6.63
N ASP A 63 2.60 3.24 -6.08
CA ASP A 63 3.55 2.73 -5.10
C ASP A 63 4.08 1.36 -5.51
N VAL A 64 5.39 1.18 -5.42
CA VAL A 64 6.06 -0.10 -5.62
C VAL A 64 6.82 -0.43 -4.34
N SER A 65 6.64 -1.62 -3.83
CA SER A 65 7.29 -2.07 -2.59
C SER A 65 7.90 -3.44 -2.76
N VAL A 66 9.08 -3.63 -2.19
CA VAL A 66 9.72 -4.95 -2.10
C VAL A 66 9.55 -5.44 -0.67
N LEU A 67 8.88 -6.58 -0.52
CA LEU A 67 8.65 -7.24 0.76
C LEU A 67 9.46 -8.50 0.86
N THR A 68 9.98 -8.76 2.07
CA THR A 68 10.48 -10.08 2.46
C THR A 68 9.51 -10.70 3.44
N ILE A 69 9.12 -11.94 3.19
CA ILE A 69 8.28 -12.74 4.08
C ILE A 69 9.11 -13.93 4.55
N GLU A 70 9.31 -14.04 5.86
CA GLU A 70 10.04 -15.13 6.47
C GLU A 70 9.34 -15.52 7.77
N ASP A 71 8.96 -16.79 7.89
CA ASP A 71 8.27 -17.35 9.06
C ASP A 71 7.03 -16.53 9.51
N GLY A 72 6.27 -16.01 8.55
CA GLY A 72 5.09 -15.18 8.81
C GLY A 72 5.42 -13.74 9.19
N ILE A 73 6.67 -13.35 9.17
CA ILE A 73 7.12 -11.99 9.45
C ILE A 73 7.28 -11.23 8.13
N PHE A 74 6.62 -10.08 8.05
CA PHE A 74 6.67 -9.21 6.86
C PHE A 74 7.63 -8.05 7.11
N GLU A 75 8.57 -7.86 6.20
CA GLU A 75 9.50 -6.75 6.23
C GLU A 75 9.45 -5.99 4.91
N VAL A 76 9.24 -4.68 4.97
CA VAL A 76 9.30 -3.81 3.80
C VAL A 76 10.74 -3.35 3.62
N ASN A 77 11.40 -3.84 2.57
CA ASN A 77 12.81 -3.56 2.32
C ASN A 77 13.04 -2.25 1.58
N ALA A 78 12.15 -1.93 0.64
CA ALA A 78 12.26 -0.71 -0.15
C ALA A 78 10.89 -0.31 -0.67
N THR A 79 10.69 0.99 -0.83
CA THR A 79 9.52 1.58 -1.47
C THR A 79 9.95 2.65 -2.45
N SER A 80 9.18 2.76 -3.53
CA SER A 80 9.32 3.84 -4.51
C SER A 80 7.96 4.12 -5.11
N GLY A 81 7.82 5.21 -5.81
CA GLY A 81 6.56 5.52 -6.47
C GLY A 81 6.41 7.00 -6.78
N ASP A 82 5.19 7.38 -7.11
CA ASP A 82 4.82 8.75 -7.40
C ASP A 82 3.50 9.08 -6.69
N THR A 83 3.52 10.08 -5.83
CA THR A 83 2.34 10.53 -5.08
C THR A 83 1.33 11.31 -5.92
N HIS A 84 1.65 11.58 -7.17
CA HIS A 84 0.82 12.36 -8.11
C HIS A 84 0.64 11.64 -9.45
N LEU A 85 0.68 10.30 -9.46
CA LEU A 85 0.45 9.47 -10.63
C LEU A 85 -0.55 8.37 -10.28
N GLY A 86 -1.62 8.25 -11.05
CA GLY A 86 -2.61 7.21 -10.84
C GLY A 86 -3.53 7.04 -12.05
N GLY A 87 -4.54 6.19 -11.89
CA GLY A 87 -5.50 5.88 -12.96
C GLY A 87 -6.22 7.10 -13.52
N GLU A 88 -6.45 8.13 -12.71
CA GLU A 88 -7.08 9.38 -13.16
C GLU A 88 -6.23 10.10 -14.20
N ASP A 89 -4.91 10.05 -14.10
CA ASP A 89 -4.00 10.65 -15.08
C ASP A 89 -4.13 9.95 -16.43
N PHE A 90 -4.26 8.63 -16.44
CA PHE A 90 -4.51 7.85 -17.65
C PHE A 90 -5.87 8.20 -18.26
N ASP A 91 -6.90 8.33 -17.45
CA ASP A 91 -8.25 8.71 -17.90
C ASP A 91 -8.22 10.11 -18.53
N ASN A 92 -7.55 11.08 -17.93
CA ASN A 92 -7.41 12.43 -18.46
C ASN A 92 -6.68 12.43 -19.81
N ARG A 93 -5.63 11.64 -19.94
CA ARG A 93 -4.90 11.46 -21.21
C ARG A 93 -5.77 10.83 -22.28
N TYR A 94 -6.56 9.83 -21.93
CA TYR A 94 -7.51 9.20 -22.84
C TYR A 94 -8.57 10.18 -23.34
N VAL A 95 -9.13 11.01 -22.46
CA VAL A 95 -10.12 12.03 -22.82
C VAL A 95 -9.51 13.04 -23.80
N ILE A 96 -8.28 13.48 -23.58
CA ILE A 96 -7.57 14.39 -24.51
C ILE A 96 -7.41 13.72 -25.88
N LEU A 97 -6.95 12.48 -25.92
CA LEU A 97 -6.79 11.73 -27.17
C LEU A 97 -8.10 11.54 -27.92
N SER A 98 -9.20 11.28 -27.20
CA SER A 98 -10.51 11.04 -27.81
C SER A 98 -11.14 12.32 -28.40
N ARG A 99 -10.63 13.50 -28.06
CA ARG A 99 -11.07 14.80 -28.60
C ARG A 99 -10.30 15.24 -29.83
N LEU A 100 -9.23 14.56 -30.15
CA LEU A 100 -8.43 14.82 -31.35
C LEU A 100 -9.06 14.11 -32.57
#